data_c9dc603ac6c010e4b9c3fcf1ece95503
#
_entry.id   c9dc603ac6c010e4b9c3fcf1ece95503
#
_cell.length_a   1.000
_cell.length_b   1.000
_cell.length_c   1.000
_cell.angle_alpha   90.00
_cell.angle_beta   90.00
_cell.angle_gamma   90.00
#
_symmetry.space_group_name_H-M   'P 1'
#
loop_
_entity.id
_entity.type
_entity.pdbx_description
1 polymer ?
#
loop_
_entity_poly.entity_id
_entity_poly.type
_entity_poly.pdbx_seq_one_letter_code
_entity_poly.pdbx_strand_id
1 'polypeptide(L)'
;MAANPVFAQETFRFFRDLGKNNKKVWMDAHRDRYQAAVVQPFRRLLEEMAPVVLELDDRFDTTGRTGRNFSRINRDIRFAKDKTLYKTQMYLKFEQPQPGERASGQLYVGLSTNTVTAGFRVYSGPKRRESSLALVAEPRVQAETKWVSKQKQRLGRRYDSYWYTTEKGEWTKHEGWPVKPEDWKKIQGWIVRRKMAPGAATKSGFPKELARIFREVYPLLKFTSIP
;
A
#
# COMPACT_ATOMS: atom_id res chain seq x y z
N MET A 1 13.67 25.69 11.33
CA MET A 1 13.83 24.59 12.28
C MET A 1 13.76 23.27 11.52
N ALA A 2 14.65 22.30 11.76
CA ALA A 2 14.55 20.98 11.15
C ALA A 2 13.29 20.27 11.68
N ALA A 3 12.43 19.78 10.79
CA ALA A 3 11.24 19.04 11.18
C ALA A 3 11.65 17.77 11.92
N ASN A 4 10.99 17.46 13.03
CA ASN A 4 11.23 16.23 13.77
C ASN A 4 10.81 15.00 12.92
N PRO A 5 11.54 13.87 13.01
CA PRO A 5 11.14 12.64 12.36
C PRO A 5 9.71 12.22 12.74
N VAL A 6 8.94 11.73 11.76
CA VAL A 6 7.57 11.24 12.01
C VAL A 6 7.60 9.93 12.80
N PHE A 7 8.52 9.03 12.45
CA PHE A 7 8.71 7.75 13.12
C PHE A 7 10.01 7.71 13.90
N ALA A 8 10.03 6.94 14.98
CA ALA A 8 11.21 6.63 15.76
C ALA A 8 11.59 5.17 15.64
N GLN A 9 12.79 4.79 16.09
CA GLN A 9 13.21 3.38 16.19
C GLN A 9 12.24 2.55 17.05
N GLU A 10 11.54 3.20 17.98
CA GLU A 10 10.55 2.58 18.86
C GLU A 10 9.37 1.97 18.07
N THR A 11 8.96 2.57 16.95
CA THR A 11 7.93 1.98 16.06
C THR A 11 8.33 0.56 15.61
N PHE A 12 9.57 0.40 15.20
CA PHE A 12 10.08 -0.90 14.73
C PHE A 12 10.34 -1.87 15.88
N ARG A 13 10.78 -1.39 17.04
CA ARG A 13 10.91 -2.21 18.27
C ARG A 13 9.56 -2.75 18.68
N PHE A 14 8.52 -1.91 18.70
CA PHE A 14 7.16 -2.35 19.02
C PHE A 14 6.72 -3.52 18.14
N PHE A 15 6.88 -3.44 16.82
CA PHE A 15 6.50 -4.54 15.92
C PHE A 15 7.31 -5.82 16.16
N ARG A 16 8.61 -5.70 16.48
CA ARG A 16 9.43 -6.87 16.84
C ARG A 16 8.97 -7.54 18.13
N ASP A 17 8.69 -6.72 19.16
CA ASP A 17 8.25 -7.22 20.45
C ASP A 17 6.84 -7.84 20.36
N LEU A 18 5.93 -7.22 19.61
CA LEU A 18 4.62 -7.78 19.29
C LEU A 18 4.74 -9.12 18.55
N GLY A 19 5.69 -9.25 17.62
CA GLY A 19 5.93 -10.52 16.92
C GLY A 19 6.34 -11.66 17.84
N LYS A 20 7.13 -11.36 18.88
CA LYS A 20 7.56 -12.33 19.90
C LYS A 20 6.47 -12.64 20.92
N ASN A 21 5.53 -11.71 21.14
CA ASN A 21 4.53 -11.77 22.21
C ASN A 21 3.10 -11.56 21.68
N ASN A 22 2.75 -12.23 20.57
CA ASN A 22 1.48 -11.99 19.85
C ASN A 22 0.26 -12.56 20.58
N LYS A 23 -0.02 -12.02 21.78
CA LYS A 23 -1.11 -12.42 22.66
C LYS A 23 -1.91 -11.20 23.11
N LYS A 24 -3.21 -11.41 23.41
CA LYS A 24 -4.12 -10.34 23.87
C LYS A 24 -3.59 -9.66 25.15
N VAL A 25 -3.20 -10.45 26.14
CA VAL A 25 -2.70 -9.93 27.44
C VAL A 25 -1.48 -9.00 27.22
N TRP A 26 -0.54 -9.38 26.34
CA TRP A 26 0.61 -8.54 26.06
C TRP A 26 0.20 -7.22 25.37
N MET A 27 -0.68 -7.28 24.38
CA MET A 27 -1.16 -6.07 23.70
C MET A 27 -1.92 -5.15 24.66
N ASP A 28 -2.73 -5.70 25.53
CA ASP A 28 -3.50 -4.92 26.51
C ASP A 28 -2.56 -4.19 27.51
N ALA A 29 -1.50 -4.86 27.95
CA ALA A 29 -0.47 -4.25 28.82
C ALA A 29 0.41 -3.20 28.10
N HIS A 30 0.44 -3.20 26.76
CA HIS A 30 1.27 -2.29 25.95
C HIS A 30 0.45 -1.35 25.04
N ARG A 31 -0.82 -1.10 25.38
CA ARG A 31 -1.72 -0.23 24.60
C ARG A 31 -1.18 1.18 24.43
N ASP A 32 -0.69 1.78 25.49
CA ASP A 32 -0.17 3.15 25.46
C ASP A 32 1.09 3.23 24.60
N ARG A 33 1.96 2.22 24.70
CA ARG A 33 3.13 2.07 23.83
C ARG A 33 2.72 1.94 22.36
N TYR A 34 1.68 1.14 22.04
CA TYR A 34 1.12 1.03 20.70
C TYR A 34 0.59 2.37 20.19
N GLN A 35 -0.15 3.11 21.00
CA GLN A 35 -0.65 4.43 20.64
C GLN A 35 0.51 5.39 20.35
N ALA A 36 1.48 5.50 21.25
CA ALA A 36 2.59 6.44 21.12
C ALA A 36 3.57 6.07 19.98
N ALA A 37 3.93 4.78 19.87
CA ALA A 37 4.96 4.35 18.93
C ALA A 37 4.44 4.06 17.50
N VAL A 38 3.15 3.80 17.33
CA VAL A 38 2.58 3.39 16.04
C VAL A 38 1.44 4.31 15.60
N VAL A 39 0.37 4.42 16.39
CA VAL A 39 -0.85 5.09 15.94
C VAL A 39 -0.63 6.58 15.72
N GLN A 40 -0.06 7.27 16.71
CA GLN A 40 0.19 8.72 16.61
C GLN A 40 1.16 9.09 15.48
N PRO A 41 2.31 8.39 15.29
CA PRO A 41 3.17 8.63 14.14
C PRO A 41 2.46 8.45 12.79
N PHE A 42 1.61 7.42 12.63
CA PHE A 42 0.84 7.24 11.41
C PHE A 42 -0.20 8.34 11.19
N ARG A 43 -0.82 8.87 12.24
CA ARG A 43 -1.73 10.03 12.15
C ARG A 43 -1.00 11.29 11.70
N ARG A 44 0.16 11.59 12.31
CA ARG A 44 1.03 12.70 11.88
C ARG A 44 1.45 12.54 10.43
N LEU A 45 1.81 11.32 10.00
CA LEU A 45 2.15 11.09 8.60
C LEU A 45 0.97 11.35 7.67
N LEU A 46 -0.25 10.97 8.05
CA LEU A 46 -1.44 11.29 7.27
C LEU A 46 -1.62 12.80 7.13
N GLU A 47 -1.50 13.56 8.22
CA GLU A 47 -1.63 15.02 8.24
C GLU A 47 -0.59 15.68 7.31
N GLU A 48 0.67 15.22 7.36
CA GLU A 48 1.75 15.73 6.51
C GLU A 48 1.56 15.34 5.02
N MET A 49 0.96 14.19 4.73
CA MET A 49 0.78 13.69 3.37
C MET A 49 -0.54 14.09 2.73
N ALA A 50 -1.56 14.48 3.51
CA ALA A 50 -2.87 14.86 3.00
C ALA A 50 -2.80 15.98 1.94
N PRO A 51 -2.10 17.11 2.17
CA PRO A 51 -1.97 18.15 1.14
C PRO A 51 -1.33 17.63 -0.15
N VAL A 52 -0.31 16.76 -0.03
CA VAL A 52 0.42 16.21 -1.19
C VAL A 52 -0.47 15.32 -2.05
N VAL A 53 -1.29 14.47 -1.43
CA VAL A 53 -2.17 13.58 -2.20
C VAL A 53 -3.37 14.30 -2.77
N LEU A 54 -3.91 15.32 -2.08
CA LEU A 54 -5.00 16.16 -2.59
C LEU A 54 -4.54 17.06 -3.75
N GLU A 55 -3.27 17.47 -3.79
CA GLU A 55 -2.67 18.12 -4.95
C GLU A 55 -2.62 17.20 -6.18
N LEU A 56 -2.42 15.89 -5.98
CA LEU A 56 -2.43 14.90 -7.07
C LEU A 56 -3.84 14.61 -7.57
N ASP A 57 -4.80 14.48 -6.65
CA ASP A 57 -6.21 14.26 -6.94
C ASP A 57 -7.04 14.58 -5.69
N ASP A 58 -7.97 15.53 -5.80
CA ASP A 58 -8.82 16.02 -4.70
C ASP A 58 -9.84 14.98 -4.21
N ARG A 59 -10.04 13.90 -4.97
CA ARG A 59 -10.94 12.78 -4.61
C ARG A 59 -10.31 11.81 -3.60
N PHE A 60 -9.04 11.93 -3.23
CA PHE A 60 -8.45 11.03 -2.23
C PHE A 60 -9.10 11.21 -0.85
N ASP A 61 -9.44 10.07 -0.23
CA ASP A 61 -9.89 10.05 1.16
C ASP A 61 -8.72 10.30 2.11
N THR A 62 -8.79 11.39 2.86
CA THR A 62 -7.81 11.79 3.88
C THR A 62 -8.43 11.90 5.27
N THR A 63 -9.60 11.29 5.52
CA THR A 63 -10.38 11.42 6.76
C THR A 63 -9.75 10.75 7.98
N GLY A 64 -8.72 9.92 7.80
CA GLY A 64 -8.01 9.27 8.92
C GLY A 64 -8.76 8.12 9.56
N ARG A 65 -9.68 7.46 8.85
CA ARG A 65 -10.49 6.36 9.39
C ARG A 65 -9.74 5.03 9.34
N THR A 66 -9.81 4.28 10.44
CA THR A 66 -9.35 2.89 10.49
C THR A 66 -10.15 2.01 9.53
N GLY A 67 -9.45 1.21 8.72
CA GLY A 67 -10.05 0.40 7.64
C GLY A 67 -10.10 1.14 6.30
N ARG A 68 -10.13 2.48 6.31
CA ARG A 68 -9.97 3.34 5.12
C ARG A 68 -8.49 3.70 4.94
N ASN A 69 -8.01 4.72 5.64
CA ASN A 69 -6.62 5.16 5.55
C ASN A 69 -5.68 4.24 6.32
N PHE A 70 -6.07 3.77 7.52
CA PHE A 70 -5.21 2.93 8.35
C PHE A 70 -5.64 1.47 8.30
N SER A 71 -4.67 0.57 8.11
CA SER A 71 -4.93 -0.86 8.27
C SER A 71 -5.24 -1.19 9.73
N ARG A 72 -6.11 -2.19 9.96
CA ARG A 72 -6.33 -2.71 11.33
C ARG A 72 -5.12 -3.51 11.77
N ILE A 73 -4.70 -3.34 13.02
CA ILE A 73 -3.63 -4.16 13.64
C ILE A 73 -4.12 -5.60 13.87
N ASN A 74 -5.39 -5.79 14.19
CA ASN A 74 -5.98 -7.10 14.41
C ASN A 74 -6.04 -7.89 13.09
N ARG A 75 -5.81 -9.19 13.18
CA ARG A 75 -6.00 -10.14 12.08
C ARG A 75 -7.41 -10.71 12.11
N ASP A 76 -7.95 -11.00 10.94
CA ASP A 76 -9.10 -11.89 10.82
C ASP A 76 -8.57 -13.34 10.82
N ILE A 77 -8.77 -14.03 11.93
CA ILE A 77 -8.23 -15.37 12.14
C ILE A 77 -9.29 -16.48 11.96
N ARG A 78 -10.52 -16.13 11.60
CA ARG A 78 -11.64 -17.11 11.52
C ARG A 78 -11.30 -18.28 10.61
N PHE A 79 -10.73 -18.01 9.46
CA PHE A 79 -10.37 -19.02 8.45
C PHE A 79 -8.85 -19.16 8.24
N ALA A 80 -8.03 -18.48 9.05
CA ALA A 80 -6.59 -18.50 8.91
C ALA A 80 -5.98 -19.75 9.58
N LYS A 81 -4.99 -20.39 8.94
CA LYS A 81 -4.17 -21.43 9.57
C LYS A 81 -3.33 -20.85 10.71
N ASP A 82 -2.70 -19.70 10.49
CA ASP A 82 -1.97 -18.96 11.51
C ASP A 82 -2.94 -18.18 12.40
N LYS A 83 -3.00 -18.53 13.68
CA LYS A 83 -3.87 -17.97 14.71
C LYS A 83 -3.27 -16.80 15.48
N THR A 84 -2.15 -16.21 15.04
CA THR A 84 -1.63 -14.97 15.63
C THR A 84 -2.66 -13.84 15.51
N LEU A 85 -2.89 -13.12 16.63
CA LEU A 85 -4.00 -12.16 16.74
C LEU A 85 -3.71 -10.83 16.05
N TYR A 86 -2.44 -10.44 15.99
CA TYR A 86 -2.03 -9.10 15.54
C TYR A 86 -1.05 -9.19 14.39
N LYS A 87 -1.12 -8.18 13.53
CA LYS A 87 -0.15 -7.96 12.45
C LYS A 87 1.08 -7.26 13.03
N THR A 88 2.26 -7.65 12.60
CA THR A 88 3.53 -6.96 12.91
C THR A 88 3.88 -5.89 11.87
N GLN A 89 2.85 -5.29 11.30
CA GLN A 89 2.95 -4.26 10.29
C GLN A 89 1.71 -3.37 10.29
N MET A 90 1.87 -2.12 9.86
CA MET A 90 0.77 -1.18 9.65
C MET A 90 0.95 -0.43 8.33
N TYR A 91 -0.17 -0.10 7.70
CA TYR A 91 -0.23 0.66 6.45
C TYR A 91 -1.06 1.93 6.63
N LEU A 92 -0.55 3.02 6.05
CA LEU A 92 -1.32 4.18 5.65
C LEU A 92 -1.56 4.07 4.14
N LYS A 93 -2.78 4.28 3.71
CA LYS A 93 -3.17 4.24 2.30
C LYS A 93 -4.09 5.41 1.97
N PHE A 94 -3.97 5.88 0.75
CA PHE A 94 -4.84 6.87 0.13
C PHE A 94 -5.51 6.21 -1.06
N GLU A 95 -6.82 6.20 -1.06
CA GLU A 95 -7.64 5.63 -2.12
C GLU A 95 -8.77 6.60 -2.46
N GLN A 96 -9.18 6.58 -3.71
CA GLN A 96 -10.36 7.32 -4.12
C GLN A 96 -11.60 6.51 -3.75
N PRO A 97 -12.64 7.13 -3.18
CA PRO A 97 -13.93 6.47 -3.02
C PRO A 97 -14.45 5.99 -4.38
N GLN A 98 -14.74 4.71 -4.52
CA GLN A 98 -15.30 4.16 -5.74
C GLN A 98 -16.72 3.67 -5.48
N PRO A 99 -17.70 3.95 -6.35
CA PRO A 99 -19.02 3.36 -6.26
C PRO A 99 -18.96 1.86 -6.56
N GLY A 100 -19.49 1.05 -5.65
CA GLY A 100 -19.52 -0.41 -5.79
C GLY A 100 -18.20 -1.12 -5.49
N GLU A 101 -18.10 -2.39 -5.87
CA GLU A 101 -16.92 -3.26 -5.64
C GLU A 101 -15.89 -3.14 -6.79
N ARG A 102 -15.60 -1.92 -7.24
CA ARG A 102 -14.66 -1.70 -8.35
C ARG A 102 -13.21 -1.73 -7.84
N ALA A 103 -12.27 -2.06 -8.72
CA ALA A 103 -10.85 -1.97 -8.40
C ALA A 103 -10.50 -0.53 -8.02
N SER A 104 -9.94 -0.34 -6.83
CA SER A 104 -9.47 0.95 -6.36
C SER A 104 -7.95 0.94 -6.28
N GLY A 105 -7.32 1.81 -7.05
CA GLY A 105 -5.91 2.08 -6.93
C GLY A 105 -5.61 2.82 -5.62
N GLN A 106 -4.50 2.45 -4.98
CA GLN A 106 -4.07 3.04 -3.71
C GLN A 106 -2.63 3.51 -3.80
N LEU A 107 -2.38 4.74 -3.33
CA LEU A 107 -1.05 5.12 -2.88
C LEU A 107 -0.90 4.64 -1.44
N TYR A 108 0.24 4.05 -1.09
CA TYR A 108 0.39 3.50 0.25
C TYR A 108 1.82 3.60 0.78
N VAL A 109 1.94 3.62 2.09
CA VAL A 109 3.17 3.37 2.84
C VAL A 109 2.91 2.35 3.92
N GLY A 110 3.81 1.41 4.08
CA GLY A 110 3.73 0.34 5.09
C GLY A 110 5.03 0.22 5.87
N LEU A 111 4.90 0.07 7.18
CA LEU A 111 6.01 -0.21 8.08
C LEU A 111 5.80 -1.60 8.70
N SER A 112 6.86 -2.38 8.71
CA SER A 112 6.92 -3.69 9.37
C SER A 112 8.14 -3.77 10.27
N THR A 113 8.42 -4.93 10.85
CA THR A 113 9.57 -5.14 11.74
C THR A 113 10.91 -4.69 11.16
N ASN A 114 11.13 -4.93 9.86
CA ASN A 114 12.44 -4.77 9.21
C ASN A 114 12.37 -4.04 7.87
N THR A 115 11.20 -3.57 7.45
CA THR A 115 11.04 -3.02 6.10
C THR A 115 10.02 -1.89 6.10
N VAL A 116 10.34 -0.86 5.35
CA VAL A 116 9.42 0.19 4.93
C VAL A 116 9.13 0.00 3.45
N THR A 117 7.86 0.03 3.07
CA THR A 117 7.44 -0.05 1.67
C THR A 117 6.56 1.14 1.32
N ALA A 118 6.75 1.73 0.15
CA ALA A 118 5.87 2.79 -0.33
C ALA A 118 5.69 2.70 -1.83
N GLY A 119 4.52 3.04 -2.34
CA GLY A 119 4.24 3.01 -3.75
C GLY A 119 2.76 2.96 -4.09
N PHE A 120 2.46 2.28 -5.17
CA PHE A 120 1.14 2.06 -5.73
C PHE A 120 0.75 0.58 -5.63
N ARG A 121 -0.54 0.34 -5.42
CA ARG A 121 -1.16 -0.98 -5.56
C ARG A 121 -2.61 -0.86 -6.00
N VAL A 122 -3.07 -1.85 -6.72
CA VAL A 122 -4.47 -2.02 -7.10
C VAL A 122 -4.85 -3.49 -7.03
N TYR A 123 -6.07 -3.77 -6.61
CA TYR A 123 -6.64 -5.11 -6.61
C TYR A 123 -8.07 -5.07 -7.13
N SER A 124 -8.45 -6.07 -7.90
CA SER A 124 -9.86 -6.36 -8.16
C SER A 124 -10.53 -6.91 -6.91
N GLY A 125 -11.80 -6.58 -6.71
CA GLY A 125 -12.58 -7.15 -5.62
C GLY A 125 -12.71 -8.69 -5.76
N PRO A 126 -12.68 -9.45 -4.65
CA PRO A 126 -12.58 -10.91 -4.66
C PRO A 126 -13.83 -11.64 -5.19
N LYS A 127 -14.93 -10.94 -5.41
CA LYS A 127 -16.24 -11.57 -5.70
C LYS A 127 -16.66 -11.55 -7.17
N ARG A 128 -15.86 -11.04 -8.11
CA ARG A 128 -16.23 -10.97 -9.52
C ARG A 128 -15.56 -12.07 -10.34
N ARG A 129 -16.33 -12.70 -11.24
CA ARG A 129 -15.80 -13.58 -12.29
C ARG A 129 -14.85 -12.85 -13.21
N GLU A 130 -15.12 -11.57 -13.49
CA GLU A 130 -14.28 -10.72 -14.33
C GLU A 130 -13.48 -9.74 -13.46
N SER A 131 -12.22 -9.55 -13.79
CA SER A 131 -11.35 -8.59 -13.12
C SER A 131 -11.82 -7.17 -13.42
N SER A 132 -12.27 -6.43 -12.39
CA SER A 132 -12.59 -5.01 -12.55
C SER A 132 -11.36 -4.18 -12.95
N LEU A 133 -10.16 -4.64 -12.64
CA LEU A 133 -8.90 -4.03 -13.08
C LEU A 133 -8.69 -4.28 -14.58
N ALA A 134 -8.91 -5.51 -15.06
CA ALA A 134 -8.80 -5.84 -16.48
C ALA A 134 -9.77 -5.00 -17.32
N LEU A 135 -11.04 -4.89 -16.90
CA LEU A 135 -12.05 -4.09 -17.61
C LEU A 135 -11.63 -2.63 -17.82
N VAL A 136 -10.90 -2.03 -16.87
CA VAL A 136 -10.45 -0.63 -16.96
C VAL A 136 -9.14 -0.52 -17.72
N ALA A 137 -8.18 -1.38 -17.42
CA ALA A 137 -6.81 -1.22 -17.88
C ALA A 137 -6.54 -1.87 -19.26
N GLU A 138 -7.19 -2.98 -19.60
CA GLU A 138 -6.95 -3.68 -20.87
C GLU A 138 -7.21 -2.78 -22.09
N PRO A 139 -8.35 -2.07 -22.22
CA PRO A 139 -8.57 -1.19 -23.37
C PRO A 139 -7.48 -0.11 -23.52
N ARG A 140 -7.00 0.41 -22.38
CA ARG A 140 -5.94 1.43 -22.37
C ARG A 140 -4.58 0.85 -22.80
N VAL A 141 -4.28 -0.39 -22.39
CA VAL A 141 -3.07 -1.09 -22.82
C VAL A 141 -3.14 -1.42 -24.30
N GLN A 142 -4.30 -1.80 -24.84
CA GLN A 142 -4.50 -2.03 -26.25
C GLN A 142 -4.31 -0.74 -27.08
N ALA A 143 -4.81 0.38 -26.57
CA ALA A 143 -4.65 1.68 -27.22
C ALA A 143 -3.20 2.19 -27.19
N GLU A 144 -2.46 1.93 -26.11
CA GLU A 144 -1.05 2.32 -25.96
C GLU A 144 -0.18 1.14 -25.46
N THR A 145 0.10 0.19 -26.34
CA THR A 145 0.82 -1.07 -26.01
C THR A 145 2.20 -0.86 -25.40
N LYS A 146 2.87 0.25 -25.66
CA LYS A 146 4.19 0.58 -25.11
C LYS A 146 4.14 1.30 -23.76
N TRP A 147 2.96 1.67 -23.25
CA TRP A 147 2.85 2.50 -22.03
C TRP A 147 3.51 1.83 -20.82
N VAL A 148 3.20 0.56 -20.54
CA VAL A 148 3.75 -0.17 -19.40
C VAL A 148 5.27 -0.34 -19.53
N SER A 149 5.77 -0.59 -20.75
CA SER A 149 7.21 -0.68 -21.03
C SER A 149 7.93 0.65 -20.75
N LYS A 150 7.33 1.79 -21.14
CA LYS A 150 7.84 3.12 -20.81
C LYS A 150 7.88 3.34 -19.29
N GLN A 151 6.83 2.94 -18.54
CA GLN A 151 6.83 3.02 -17.07
C GLN A 151 7.91 2.12 -16.45
N LYS A 152 8.11 0.91 -16.97
CA LYS A 152 9.19 0.02 -16.54
C LYS A 152 10.57 0.66 -16.76
N GLN A 153 10.82 1.30 -17.90
CA GLN A 153 12.09 2.01 -18.14
C GLN A 153 12.31 3.14 -17.13
N ARG A 154 11.27 3.90 -16.83
CA ARG A 154 11.33 5.05 -15.92
C ARG A 154 11.51 4.65 -14.44
N LEU A 155 10.86 3.59 -14.00
CA LEU A 155 10.74 3.21 -12.59
C LEU A 155 11.49 1.93 -12.22
N GLY A 156 11.70 1.01 -13.15
CA GLY A 156 12.11 -0.36 -12.89
C GLY A 156 13.44 -0.55 -12.16
N ARG A 157 14.35 0.43 -12.22
CA ARG A 157 15.61 0.39 -11.44
C ARG A 157 15.42 0.69 -9.96
N ARG A 158 14.34 1.38 -9.58
CA ARG A 158 14.10 1.89 -8.23
C ARG A 158 12.90 1.28 -7.55
N TYR A 159 12.03 0.60 -8.31
CA TYR A 159 10.78 0.04 -7.83
C TYR A 159 10.68 -1.44 -8.19
N ASP A 160 10.35 -2.27 -7.20
CA ASP A 160 9.89 -3.63 -7.44
C ASP A 160 8.47 -3.58 -8.03
N SER A 161 8.20 -4.47 -8.98
CA SER A 161 6.87 -4.69 -9.52
C SER A 161 6.51 -6.15 -9.48
N TYR A 162 5.27 -6.46 -9.20
CA TYR A 162 4.67 -7.79 -9.34
C TYR A 162 3.16 -7.67 -9.49
N TRP A 163 2.56 -8.64 -10.11
CA TRP A 163 1.15 -8.65 -10.42
C TRP A 163 0.53 -10.02 -10.17
N TYR A 164 -0.78 -10.10 -10.18
CA TYR A 164 -1.51 -11.30 -9.82
C TYR A 164 -2.55 -11.67 -10.87
N THR A 165 -2.71 -12.99 -11.06
CA THR A 165 -3.88 -13.60 -11.70
C THR A 165 -4.61 -14.48 -10.69
N THR A 166 -5.84 -14.89 -11.02
CA THR A 166 -6.60 -15.86 -10.23
C THR A 166 -6.95 -17.03 -11.12
N GLU A 167 -6.56 -18.23 -10.71
CA GLU A 167 -6.93 -19.48 -11.35
C GLU A 167 -7.61 -20.37 -10.32
N LYS A 168 -8.82 -20.88 -10.62
CA LYS A 168 -9.62 -21.76 -9.72
C LYS A 168 -9.79 -21.20 -8.30
N GLY A 169 -9.84 -19.86 -8.17
CA GLY A 169 -9.97 -19.15 -6.88
C GLY A 169 -8.66 -18.92 -6.12
N GLU A 170 -7.53 -19.39 -6.63
CA GLU A 170 -6.21 -19.19 -6.04
C GLU A 170 -5.46 -18.06 -6.72
N TRP A 171 -4.75 -17.26 -5.91
CA TRP A 171 -3.95 -16.14 -6.38
C TRP A 171 -2.57 -16.60 -6.81
N THR A 172 -2.23 -16.41 -8.07
CA THR A 172 -0.89 -16.65 -8.61
C THR A 172 -0.14 -15.33 -8.76
N LYS A 173 1.01 -15.24 -8.12
CA LYS A 173 1.91 -14.07 -8.18
C LYS A 173 2.88 -14.21 -9.36
N HIS A 174 2.98 -13.14 -10.12
CA HIS A 174 3.96 -12.98 -11.21
C HIS A 174 4.93 -11.86 -10.87
N GLU A 175 6.23 -12.14 -10.96
CA GLU A 175 7.27 -11.15 -10.70
C GLU A 175 7.48 -10.24 -11.93
N GLY A 176 7.86 -9.01 -11.69
CA GLY A 176 8.15 -8.03 -12.72
C GLY A 176 6.93 -7.23 -13.18
N TRP A 177 7.04 -6.62 -14.34
CA TRP A 177 6.05 -5.70 -14.93
C TRP A 177 5.17 -6.44 -15.92
N PRO A 178 3.84 -6.26 -15.91
CA PRO A 178 2.93 -6.85 -16.90
C PRO A 178 3.04 -6.08 -18.23
N VAL A 179 4.13 -6.30 -18.97
CA VAL A 179 4.43 -5.53 -20.20
C VAL A 179 3.71 -6.04 -21.44
N LYS A 180 3.24 -7.28 -21.41
CA LYS A 180 2.53 -7.88 -22.54
C LYS A 180 1.05 -7.52 -22.48
N PRO A 181 0.43 -7.08 -23.59
CA PRO A 181 -1.01 -6.76 -23.61
C PRO A 181 -1.91 -7.90 -23.13
N GLU A 182 -1.53 -9.15 -23.43
CA GLU A 182 -2.28 -10.34 -23.03
C GLU A 182 -2.32 -10.58 -21.50
N ASP A 183 -1.30 -10.10 -20.75
CA ASP A 183 -1.27 -10.21 -19.28
C ASP A 183 -2.47 -9.47 -18.63
N TRP A 184 -2.92 -8.38 -19.30
CA TRP A 184 -3.96 -7.50 -18.78
C TRP A 184 -5.38 -8.07 -18.88
N LYS A 185 -5.60 -9.09 -19.73
CA LYS A 185 -6.89 -9.80 -19.82
C LYS A 185 -7.28 -10.52 -18.55
N LYS A 186 -6.29 -10.98 -17.76
CA LYS A 186 -6.50 -11.79 -16.55
C LYS A 186 -5.96 -11.16 -15.27
N ILE A 187 -5.45 -9.93 -15.34
CA ILE A 187 -4.82 -9.28 -14.20
C ILE A 187 -5.85 -9.02 -13.08
N GLN A 188 -5.53 -9.43 -11.87
CA GLN A 188 -6.38 -9.24 -10.68
C GLN A 188 -5.78 -8.24 -9.69
N GLY A 189 -4.51 -7.98 -9.80
CA GLY A 189 -3.83 -7.00 -8.97
C GLY A 189 -2.46 -6.63 -9.52
N TRP A 190 -2.02 -5.41 -9.23
CA TRP A 190 -0.71 -4.93 -9.61
C TRP A 190 -0.13 -4.06 -8.50
N ILE A 191 1.15 -4.26 -8.19
CA ILE A 191 1.88 -3.54 -7.16
C ILE A 191 3.20 -3.05 -7.73
N VAL A 192 3.46 -1.76 -7.52
CA VAL A 192 4.76 -1.12 -7.82
C VAL A 192 5.20 -0.38 -6.57
N ARG A 193 6.35 -0.75 -6.00
CA ARG A 193 6.79 -0.23 -4.71
C ARG A 193 8.30 -0.07 -4.60
N ARG A 194 8.71 0.87 -3.75
CA ARG A 194 10.07 0.89 -3.21
C ARG A 194 10.11 0.15 -1.88
N LYS A 195 11.18 -0.61 -1.66
CA LYS A 195 11.55 -1.13 -0.35
C LYS A 195 12.67 -0.27 0.21
N MET A 196 12.58 0.03 1.49
CA MET A 196 13.55 0.84 2.22
C MET A 196 13.85 0.19 3.57
N ALA A 197 15.04 0.43 4.09
CA ALA A 197 15.38 0.04 5.46
C ALA A 197 14.59 0.87 6.50
N PRO A 198 14.36 0.36 7.72
CA PRO A 198 13.70 1.08 8.80
C PRO A 198 14.23 2.50 9.05
N GLY A 199 15.57 2.67 8.97
CA GLY A 199 16.22 3.96 9.14
C GLY A 199 15.81 5.04 8.14
N ALA A 200 15.19 4.70 7.01
CA ALA A 200 14.64 5.69 6.09
C ALA A 200 13.46 6.44 6.72
N ALA A 201 12.58 5.74 7.43
CA ALA A 201 11.39 6.33 8.04
C ALA A 201 11.72 7.18 9.30
N THR A 202 12.89 6.97 9.92
CA THR A 202 13.33 7.75 11.09
C THR A 202 14.09 9.02 10.73
N LYS A 203 14.14 9.39 9.47
CA LYS A 203 14.71 10.68 9.01
C LYS A 203 13.62 11.74 8.88
N SER A 204 13.93 12.97 9.20
CA SER A 204 13.01 14.11 9.04
C SER A 204 12.58 14.34 7.58
N GLY A 205 13.39 13.95 6.60
CA GLY A 205 13.06 14.03 5.18
C GLY A 205 12.14 12.94 4.66
N PHE A 206 11.68 12.00 5.49
CA PHE A 206 10.85 10.87 5.04
C PHE A 206 9.54 11.27 4.36
N PRO A 207 8.75 12.26 4.85
CA PRO A 207 7.55 12.70 4.15
C PRO A 207 7.85 13.28 2.76
N LYS A 208 8.95 14.00 2.59
CA LYS A 208 9.38 14.52 1.28
C LYS A 208 9.72 13.37 0.31
N GLU A 209 10.38 12.34 0.81
CA GLU A 209 10.68 11.14 0.02
C GLU A 209 9.38 10.40 -0.38
N LEU A 210 8.39 10.29 0.52
CA LEU A 210 7.09 9.71 0.19
C LEU A 210 6.33 10.54 -0.84
N ALA A 211 6.35 11.87 -0.72
CA ALA A 211 5.75 12.76 -1.70
C ALA A 211 6.34 12.53 -3.10
N ARG A 212 7.67 12.38 -3.20
CA ARG A 212 8.34 12.03 -4.45
C ARG A 212 7.89 10.67 -4.98
N ILE A 213 7.87 9.64 -4.14
CA ILE A 213 7.42 8.30 -4.52
C ILE A 213 5.97 8.35 -5.05
N PHE A 214 5.07 9.03 -4.35
CA PHE A 214 3.66 9.11 -4.75
C PHE A 214 3.48 9.83 -6.08
N ARG A 215 4.18 10.95 -6.32
CA ARG A 215 4.17 11.63 -7.63
C ARG A 215 4.71 10.73 -8.75
N GLU A 216 5.76 9.96 -8.48
CA GLU A 216 6.34 9.05 -9.47
C GLU A 216 5.41 7.90 -9.86
N VAL A 217 4.65 7.34 -8.92
CA VAL A 217 3.75 6.20 -9.18
C VAL A 217 2.30 6.60 -9.46
N TYR A 218 1.91 7.86 -9.25
CA TYR A 218 0.55 8.32 -9.49
C TYR A 218 0.03 8.07 -10.92
N PRO A 219 0.83 8.19 -11.99
CA PRO A 219 0.39 7.82 -13.34
C PRO A 219 -0.10 6.37 -13.45
N LEU A 220 0.45 5.44 -12.64
CA LEU A 220 0.01 4.04 -12.61
C LEU A 220 -1.40 3.93 -12.01
N LEU A 221 -1.67 4.71 -10.95
CA LEU A 221 -2.99 4.78 -10.35
C LEU A 221 -4.02 5.32 -11.34
N LYS A 222 -3.74 6.45 -12.00
CA LYS A 222 -4.63 7.01 -13.03
C LYS A 222 -4.92 6.01 -14.15
N PHE A 223 -3.89 5.28 -14.60
CA PHE A 223 -4.03 4.31 -15.68
C PHE A 223 -4.93 3.12 -15.30
N THR A 224 -4.95 2.73 -14.03
CA THR A 224 -5.70 1.57 -13.53
C THR A 224 -7.01 1.93 -12.83
N SER A 225 -7.31 3.21 -12.67
CA SER A 225 -8.54 3.69 -12.03
C SER A 225 -9.57 4.15 -13.07
N ILE A 226 -10.84 4.10 -12.70
CA ILE A 226 -11.93 4.69 -13.50
C ILE A 226 -11.81 6.22 -13.40
N PRO A 227 -12.03 6.95 -14.49
CA PRO A 227 -12.05 8.41 -14.51
C PRO A 227 -13.08 9.00 -13.55
#